data_9bb882b91274c3a7137a849bc0f21153
#
_entry.id   9bb882b91274c3a7137a849bc0f21153
#
_cell.length_a   1.000
_cell.length_b   1.000
_cell.length_c   1.000
_cell.angle_alpha   90.00
_cell.angle_beta   90.00
_cell.angle_gamma   90.00
#
_symmetry.space_group_name_H-M   'P 1'
#
loop_
_entity.id
_entity.type
_entity.pdbx_description
1 polymer ?
#
loop_
_entity_poly.entity_id
_entity_poly.type
_entity_poly.pdbx_seq_one_letter_code
_entity_poly.pdbx_strand_id
1 'polypeptide(L)'
;MRGCLHPQRRFWRSDHRFVEKYITDTAFAMGWRPDMSKVVPTGKRVAIIGAGPAGLGCADVLVRGGVTPVVFDKNPEIGGLLTFGIPEFKLEKTVLSHRRKVFTGMGIEFRLNTEIGKDISMEQLLAEYDAVFMGMGTYTYMKGGFAGEDLPGVHDALDFLIANVNRNLGFEKSPEDFVDMKGKKIVVLGGGDTAMDCNRTSIRQGAKSVTCAISS
;
A
#
# COMPACT_ATOMS: atom_id res chain seq x y z
N MET A 1 40.50 18.49 -2.64
CA MET A 1 40.04 18.56 -1.23
C MET A 1 39.00 17.45 -1.03
N ARG A 2 39.34 16.40 -0.30
CA ARG A 2 38.44 15.28 -0.01
C ARG A 2 37.51 15.72 1.12
N GLY A 3 36.22 15.93 0.79
CA GLY A 3 35.21 16.22 1.80
C GLY A 3 35.03 15.03 2.72
N CYS A 4 35.45 15.12 3.96
CA CYS A 4 35.13 14.19 5.03
C CYS A 4 33.60 14.15 5.19
N LEU A 5 32.98 13.09 4.71
CA LEU A 5 31.62 12.75 5.09
C LEU A 5 31.63 12.40 6.59
N HIS A 6 31.16 13.32 7.41
CA HIS A 6 31.06 13.12 8.85
C HIS A 6 30.23 11.87 9.16
N PRO A 7 30.76 10.85 9.83
CA PRO A 7 30.04 9.64 10.23
C PRO A 7 28.79 9.96 11.08
N GLN A 8 28.84 11.04 11.83
CA GLN A 8 27.75 11.46 12.72
C GLN A 8 26.41 11.74 12.01
N ARG A 9 26.40 12.25 10.76
CA ARG A 9 25.12 12.50 10.05
C ARG A 9 24.37 11.23 9.63
N ARG A 10 25.04 10.10 9.44
CA ARG A 10 24.40 8.81 9.15
C ARG A 10 23.81 8.16 10.40
N PHE A 11 24.44 8.31 11.54
CA PHE A 11 24.01 7.72 12.82
C PHE A 11 22.68 8.37 13.28
N TRP A 12 22.58 9.70 13.28
CA TRP A 12 21.39 10.42 13.71
C TRP A 12 20.12 10.10 12.88
N ARG A 13 20.24 9.88 11.57
CA ARG A 13 19.08 9.56 10.72
C ARG A 13 18.52 8.14 10.94
N SER A 14 19.33 7.19 11.30
CA SER A 14 18.88 5.84 11.63
C SER A 14 18.27 5.78 13.03
N ASP A 15 18.80 6.52 13.99
CA ASP A 15 18.33 6.54 15.37
C ASP A 15 16.92 7.14 15.48
N HIS A 16 16.61 8.22 14.77
CA HIS A 16 15.27 8.82 14.77
C HIS A 16 14.19 7.84 14.36
N ARG A 17 14.38 7.06 13.31
CA ARG A 17 13.41 6.06 12.85
C ARG A 17 13.15 4.97 13.87
N PHE A 18 14.20 4.50 14.53
CA PHE A 18 14.05 3.50 15.60
C PHE A 18 13.36 4.08 16.82
N VAL A 19 13.65 5.31 17.20
CA VAL A 19 12.98 6.01 18.30
C VAL A 19 11.49 6.21 18.00
N GLU A 20 11.16 6.73 16.81
CA GLU A 20 9.77 6.94 16.37
C GLU A 20 9.00 5.61 16.36
N LYS A 21 9.60 4.56 15.80
CA LYS A 21 9.01 3.22 15.79
C LYS A 21 8.77 2.71 17.21
N TYR A 22 9.79 2.80 18.07
CA TYR A 22 9.68 2.35 19.48
C TYR A 22 8.58 3.10 20.23
N ILE A 23 8.49 4.42 20.09
CA ILE A 23 7.44 5.22 20.71
C ILE A 23 6.06 4.75 20.25
N THR A 24 5.87 4.58 18.96
CA THR A 24 4.60 4.18 18.37
C THR A 24 4.21 2.77 18.80
N ASP A 25 5.12 1.81 18.70
CA ASP A 25 4.88 0.41 19.08
C ASP A 25 4.55 0.31 20.58
N THR A 26 5.32 1.01 21.42
CA THR A 26 5.10 1.03 22.88
C THR A 26 3.76 1.67 23.22
N ALA A 27 3.41 2.79 22.60
CA ALA A 27 2.13 3.44 22.84
C ALA A 27 0.96 2.50 22.51
N PHE A 28 1.01 1.81 21.37
CA PHE A 28 -0.02 0.84 21.00
C PHE A 28 -0.06 -0.38 21.93
N ALA A 29 1.10 -0.89 22.35
CA ALA A 29 1.19 -2.00 23.31
C ALA A 29 0.60 -1.62 24.68
N MET A 30 0.75 -0.36 25.11
CA MET A 30 0.14 0.21 26.30
C MET A 30 -1.36 0.52 26.14
N GLY A 31 -1.96 0.23 24.99
CA GLY A 31 -3.37 0.47 24.71
C GLY A 31 -3.72 1.91 24.32
N TRP A 32 -2.72 2.75 24.04
CA TRP A 32 -2.98 4.13 23.60
C TRP A 32 -3.83 4.15 22.32
N ARG A 33 -4.80 5.05 22.30
CA ARG A 33 -5.63 5.36 21.12
C ARG A 33 -5.81 6.86 21.01
N PRO A 34 -6.02 7.40 19.78
CA PRO A 34 -6.37 8.81 19.61
C PRO A 34 -7.60 9.19 20.45
N ASP A 35 -7.49 10.27 21.19
CA ASP A 35 -8.62 10.83 21.95
C ASP A 35 -9.51 11.65 21.04
N MET A 36 -10.72 11.15 20.81
CA MET A 36 -11.74 11.79 19.96
C MET A 36 -12.81 12.52 20.79
N SER A 37 -12.70 12.55 22.12
CA SER A 37 -13.73 13.10 23.03
C SER A 37 -14.01 14.60 22.84
N LYS A 38 -13.02 15.33 22.28
CA LYS A 38 -13.13 16.77 22.02
C LYS A 38 -13.58 17.11 20.61
N VAL A 39 -13.78 16.10 19.76
CA VAL A 39 -14.21 16.31 18.38
C VAL A 39 -15.70 16.63 18.37
N VAL A 40 -16.05 17.79 17.81
CA VAL A 40 -17.45 18.21 17.64
C VAL A 40 -17.92 17.78 16.26
N PRO A 41 -18.93 16.89 16.15
CA PRO A 41 -19.46 16.46 14.86
C PRO A 41 -20.05 17.63 14.07
N THR A 42 -19.68 17.74 12.81
CA THR A 42 -20.20 18.77 11.89
C THR A 42 -21.52 18.37 11.22
N GLY A 43 -21.91 17.09 11.31
CA GLY A 43 -22.99 16.51 10.54
C GLY A 43 -22.66 16.26 9.06
N LYS A 44 -21.48 16.64 8.60
CA LYS A 44 -21.03 16.45 7.23
C LYS A 44 -20.46 15.06 7.00
N ARG A 45 -20.71 14.50 5.81
CA ARG A 45 -20.21 13.19 5.37
C ARG A 45 -19.41 13.32 4.10
N VAL A 46 -18.28 12.67 4.02
CA VAL A 46 -17.41 12.67 2.83
C VAL A 46 -17.17 11.24 2.36
N ALA A 47 -17.46 10.96 1.09
CA ALA A 47 -17.05 9.71 0.46
C ALA A 47 -15.59 9.80 0.02
N ILE A 48 -14.81 8.76 0.34
CA ILE A 48 -13.40 8.65 -0.04
C ILE A 48 -13.25 7.41 -0.90
N ILE A 49 -12.84 7.59 -2.15
CA ILE A 49 -12.62 6.49 -3.10
C ILE A 49 -11.15 6.08 -3.03
N GLY A 50 -10.90 4.88 -2.52
CA GLY A 50 -9.56 4.31 -2.32
C GLY A 50 -9.10 4.34 -0.87
N ALA A 51 -8.85 3.16 -0.32
CA ALA A 51 -8.30 2.96 1.03
C ALA A 51 -6.77 2.88 1.05
N GLY A 52 -6.09 3.45 0.06
CA GLY A 52 -4.65 3.64 0.03
C GLY A 52 -4.18 4.77 0.95
N PRO A 53 -2.86 5.06 1.01
CA PRO A 53 -2.31 6.10 1.87
C PRO A 53 -2.98 7.46 1.75
N ALA A 54 -3.33 7.89 0.53
CA ALA A 54 -3.99 9.17 0.28
C ALA A 54 -5.39 9.21 0.90
N GLY A 55 -6.21 8.19 0.65
CA GLY A 55 -7.55 8.10 1.22
C GLY A 55 -7.56 7.97 2.73
N LEU A 56 -6.66 7.15 3.29
CA LEU A 56 -6.52 6.98 4.73
C LEU A 56 -6.05 8.26 5.43
N GLY A 57 -5.11 9.00 4.80
CA GLY A 57 -4.67 10.30 5.30
C GLY A 57 -5.79 11.34 5.29
N CYS A 58 -6.58 11.39 4.20
CA CYS A 58 -7.77 12.24 4.11
C CYS A 58 -8.78 11.89 5.20
N ALA A 59 -9.08 10.60 5.39
CA ALA A 59 -10.01 10.13 6.40
C ALA A 59 -9.59 10.51 7.83
N ASP A 60 -8.29 10.37 8.16
CA ASP A 60 -7.75 10.76 9.48
C ASP A 60 -7.95 12.25 9.76
N VAL A 61 -7.66 13.10 8.78
CA VAL A 61 -7.83 14.56 8.93
C VAL A 61 -9.31 14.92 9.08
N LEU A 62 -10.17 14.35 8.25
CA LEU A 62 -11.61 14.64 8.27
C LEU A 62 -12.25 14.22 9.59
N VAL A 63 -11.99 13.01 10.08
CA VAL A 63 -12.59 12.52 11.32
C VAL A 63 -12.16 13.34 12.54
N ARG A 64 -10.91 13.82 12.58
CA ARG A 64 -10.43 14.76 13.61
C ARG A 64 -11.08 16.14 13.50
N GLY A 65 -11.50 16.54 12.32
CA GLY A 65 -12.26 17.76 12.06
C GLY A 65 -13.78 17.62 12.32
N GLY A 66 -14.26 16.48 12.80
CA GLY A 66 -15.68 16.24 13.08
C GLY A 66 -16.51 15.91 11.85
N VAL A 67 -15.89 15.66 10.71
CA VAL A 67 -16.54 15.17 9.49
C VAL A 67 -16.54 13.65 9.49
N THR A 68 -17.63 13.01 9.07
CA THR A 68 -17.73 11.56 8.99
C THR A 68 -17.19 11.05 7.64
N PRO A 69 -16.00 10.43 7.58
CA PRO A 69 -15.47 9.86 6.36
C PRO A 69 -15.98 8.43 6.16
N VAL A 70 -16.39 8.13 4.93
CA VAL A 70 -16.73 6.77 4.49
C VAL A 70 -15.79 6.39 3.36
N VAL A 71 -14.93 5.41 3.61
CA VAL A 71 -13.87 4.98 2.69
C VAL A 71 -14.32 3.75 1.91
N PHE A 72 -14.35 3.88 0.59
CA PHE A 72 -14.68 2.81 -0.35
C PHE A 72 -13.41 2.25 -0.99
N ASP A 73 -13.30 0.93 -1.08
CA ASP A 73 -12.23 0.29 -1.83
C ASP A 73 -12.71 -1.02 -2.46
N LYS A 74 -12.26 -1.31 -3.68
CA LYS A 74 -12.55 -2.56 -4.38
C LYS A 74 -11.85 -3.78 -3.77
N ASN A 75 -10.83 -3.56 -2.95
CA ASN A 75 -10.08 -4.61 -2.29
C ASN A 75 -10.69 -4.97 -0.94
N PRO A 76 -10.40 -6.18 -0.42
CA PRO A 76 -10.97 -6.68 0.85
C PRO A 76 -10.34 -6.07 2.09
N GLU A 77 -9.23 -5.31 1.96
CA GLU A 77 -8.50 -4.71 3.08
C GLU A 77 -7.99 -3.31 2.73
N ILE A 78 -7.76 -2.49 3.76
CA ILE A 78 -7.20 -1.15 3.64
C ILE A 78 -5.70 -1.18 3.34
N GLY A 79 -5.13 -0.06 2.93
CA GLY A 79 -3.70 0.15 2.75
C GLY A 79 -3.27 0.29 1.28
N GLY A 80 -4.12 -0.11 0.32
CA GLY A 80 -3.76 -0.06 -1.09
C GLY A 80 -2.44 -0.79 -1.37
N LEU A 81 -1.48 -0.17 -2.02
CA LEU A 81 -0.18 -0.80 -2.31
C LEU A 81 0.66 -1.12 -1.06
N LEU A 82 0.42 -0.51 0.09
CA LEU A 82 1.06 -0.93 1.35
C LEU A 82 0.66 -2.36 1.73
N THR A 83 -0.60 -2.72 1.47
CA THR A 83 -1.12 -4.06 1.73
C THR A 83 -0.83 -5.00 0.57
N PHE A 84 -1.14 -4.61 -0.66
CA PHE A 84 -1.18 -5.50 -1.81
C PHE A 84 0.07 -5.44 -2.70
N GLY A 85 0.86 -4.37 -2.66
CA GLY A 85 2.05 -4.19 -3.52
C GLY A 85 3.38 -4.41 -2.80
N ILE A 86 3.50 -4.00 -1.54
CA ILE A 86 4.74 -4.17 -0.77
C ILE A 86 4.79 -5.59 -0.19
N PRO A 87 5.85 -6.37 -0.45
CA PRO A 87 6.01 -7.70 0.13
C PRO A 87 6.09 -7.69 1.66
N GLU A 88 5.61 -8.77 2.31
CA GLU A 88 5.54 -8.89 3.76
C GLU A 88 6.91 -8.79 4.45
N PHE A 89 7.95 -9.31 3.81
CA PHE A 89 9.32 -9.21 4.33
C PHE A 89 9.86 -7.78 4.41
N LYS A 90 9.16 -6.81 3.83
CA LYS A 90 9.47 -5.38 3.85
C LYS A 90 8.51 -4.60 4.74
N LEU A 91 7.24 -4.99 4.77
CA LEU A 91 6.20 -4.39 5.60
C LEU A 91 5.24 -5.48 6.12
N GLU A 92 5.36 -5.80 7.40
CA GLU A 92 4.47 -6.75 8.08
C GLU A 92 3.01 -6.27 8.02
N LYS A 93 2.10 -7.16 7.61
CA LYS A 93 0.69 -6.80 7.42
C LYS A 93 -0.07 -6.56 8.73
N THR A 94 0.46 -7.04 9.83
CA THR A 94 -0.03 -6.72 11.19
C THR A 94 -0.07 -5.22 11.46
N VAL A 95 0.86 -4.44 10.88
CA VAL A 95 0.88 -2.97 10.97
C VAL A 95 -0.40 -2.37 10.38
N LEU A 96 -0.84 -2.90 9.23
CA LEU A 96 -2.08 -2.44 8.56
C LEU A 96 -3.32 -2.83 9.35
N SER A 97 -3.35 -4.05 9.91
CA SER A 97 -4.45 -4.51 10.77
C SER A 97 -4.59 -3.63 12.03
N HIS A 98 -3.47 -3.25 12.65
CA HIS A 98 -3.48 -2.31 13.76
C HIS A 98 -3.99 -0.94 13.34
N ARG A 99 -3.54 -0.43 12.20
CA ARG A 99 -4.00 0.85 11.64
C ARG A 99 -5.51 0.83 11.39
N ARG A 100 -6.03 -0.24 10.82
CA ARG A 100 -7.48 -0.42 10.61
C ARG A 100 -8.26 -0.32 11.93
N LYS A 101 -7.80 -1.04 12.97
CA LYS A 101 -8.44 -0.98 14.30
C LYS A 101 -8.45 0.43 14.88
N VAL A 102 -7.35 1.16 14.76
CA VAL A 102 -7.27 2.56 15.22
C VAL A 102 -8.26 3.43 14.46
N PHE A 103 -8.25 3.38 13.15
CA PHE A 103 -9.13 4.20 12.31
C PHE A 103 -10.61 3.89 12.51
N THR A 104 -10.97 2.62 12.62
CA THR A 104 -12.35 2.23 12.95
C THR A 104 -12.75 2.75 14.32
N GLY A 105 -11.85 2.67 15.33
CA GLY A 105 -12.07 3.21 16.66
C GLY A 105 -12.20 4.74 16.71
N MET A 106 -11.67 5.45 15.73
CA MET A 106 -11.85 6.90 15.58
C MET A 106 -13.19 7.28 14.92
N GLY A 107 -13.93 6.32 14.36
CA GLY A 107 -15.20 6.56 13.69
C GLY A 107 -15.10 6.61 12.15
N ILE A 108 -14.00 6.16 11.56
CA ILE A 108 -13.89 6.02 10.09
C ILE A 108 -14.65 4.77 9.67
N GLU A 109 -15.61 4.94 8.74
CA GLU A 109 -16.37 3.84 8.14
C GLU A 109 -15.62 3.30 6.91
N PHE A 110 -15.52 1.97 6.78
CA PHE A 110 -14.92 1.30 5.64
C PHE A 110 -15.93 0.43 4.91
N ARG A 111 -16.11 0.69 3.62
CA ARG A 111 -16.89 -0.11 2.67
C ARG A 111 -15.93 -0.75 1.67
N LEU A 112 -15.39 -1.89 2.08
CA LEU A 112 -14.45 -2.68 1.29
C LEU A 112 -15.20 -3.62 0.35
N ASN A 113 -14.49 -4.24 -0.61
CA ASN A 113 -15.08 -5.02 -1.70
C ASN A 113 -16.16 -4.25 -2.47
N THR A 114 -15.99 -2.93 -2.60
CA THR A 114 -16.94 -2.03 -3.26
C THR A 114 -16.21 -1.23 -4.34
N GLU A 115 -16.51 -1.49 -5.59
CA GLU A 115 -15.90 -0.83 -6.75
C GLU A 115 -16.80 0.31 -7.24
N ILE A 116 -16.30 1.54 -7.17
CA ILE A 116 -17.04 2.71 -7.66
C ILE A 116 -17.03 2.70 -9.20
N GLY A 117 -18.20 2.94 -9.79
CA GLY A 117 -18.46 2.81 -11.21
C GLY A 117 -19.01 1.43 -11.61
N LYS A 118 -19.03 0.46 -10.68
CA LYS A 118 -19.60 -0.87 -10.88
C LYS A 118 -20.67 -1.20 -9.84
N ASP A 119 -20.33 -1.16 -8.56
CA ASP A 119 -21.24 -1.50 -7.47
C ASP A 119 -22.04 -0.26 -6.99
N ILE A 120 -21.41 0.91 -7.02
CA ILE A 120 -21.99 2.20 -6.69
C ILE A 120 -21.54 3.21 -7.75
N SER A 121 -22.46 4.01 -8.28
CA SER A 121 -22.12 5.03 -9.26
C SER A 121 -21.56 6.31 -8.63
N MET A 122 -20.84 7.11 -9.41
CA MET A 122 -20.36 8.43 -8.96
C MET A 122 -21.52 9.37 -8.64
N GLU A 123 -22.60 9.32 -9.41
CA GLU A 123 -23.80 10.13 -9.21
C GLU A 123 -24.45 9.82 -7.87
N GLN A 124 -24.50 8.54 -7.48
CA GLN A 124 -25.00 8.13 -6.16
C GLN A 124 -24.14 8.71 -5.03
N LEU A 125 -22.81 8.66 -5.16
CA LEU A 125 -21.92 9.27 -4.16
C LEU A 125 -22.10 10.79 -4.06
N LEU A 126 -22.25 11.47 -5.19
CA LEU A 126 -22.48 12.92 -5.23
C LEU A 126 -23.85 13.32 -4.66
N ALA A 127 -24.85 12.44 -4.70
CA ALA A 127 -26.16 12.67 -4.12
C ALA A 127 -26.21 12.40 -2.60
N GLU A 128 -25.42 11.42 -2.11
CA GLU A 128 -25.49 10.95 -0.73
C GLU A 128 -24.47 11.61 0.21
N TYR A 129 -23.40 12.22 -0.32
CA TYR A 129 -22.29 12.79 0.45
C TYR A 129 -22.10 14.28 0.13
N ASP A 130 -21.66 15.04 1.12
CA ASP A 130 -21.38 16.47 0.96
C ASP A 130 -20.16 16.74 0.04
N ALA A 131 -19.23 15.79 -0.05
CA ALA A 131 -18.09 15.83 -0.97
C ALA A 131 -17.57 14.42 -1.26
N VAL A 132 -16.83 14.30 -2.36
CA VAL A 132 -16.15 13.07 -2.76
C VAL A 132 -14.65 13.35 -2.92
N PHE A 133 -13.81 12.56 -2.26
CA PHE A 133 -12.35 12.58 -2.40
C PHE A 133 -11.90 11.39 -3.25
N MET A 134 -11.08 11.65 -4.27
CA MET A 134 -10.57 10.63 -5.18
C MET A 134 -9.11 10.29 -4.83
N GLY A 135 -8.89 9.16 -4.16
CA GLY A 135 -7.59 8.66 -3.71
C GLY A 135 -7.24 7.27 -4.27
N MET A 136 -7.65 6.97 -5.49
CA MET A 136 -7.60 5.64 -6.11
C MET A 136 -6.19 5.14 -6.48
N GLY A 137 -5.17 6.01 -6.43
CA GLY A 137 -3.83 5.68 -6.93
C GLY A 137 -3.76 5.57 -8.46
N THR A 138 -2.65 5.03 -8.95
CA THR A 138 -2.41 4.82 -10.38
C THR A 138 -2.02 3.36 -10.62
N TYR A 139 -2.74 2.69 -11.51
CA TYR A 139 -2.54 1.29 -11.86
C TYR A 139 -2.25 1.10 -13.35
N THR A 140 -2.02 2.20 -14.08
CA THR A 140 -1.58 2.16 -15.47
C THR A 140 -0.06 2.26 -15.50
N TYR A 141 0.58 1.27 -16.13
CA TYR A 141 2.04 1.18 -16.21
C TYR A 141 2.56 1.98 -17.39
N MET A 142 3.72 2.59 -17.23
CA MET A 142 4.47 3.11 -18.35
C MET A 142 5.21 1.94 -19.01
N LYS A 143 5.04 1.83 -20.32
CA LYS A 143 5.79 0.85 -21.12
C LYS A 143 7.27 1.20 -21.17
N GLY A 144 8.12 0.17 -21.15
CA GLY A 144 9.57 0.33 -21.25
C GLY A 144 10.05 0.72 -22.63
N GLY A 145 9.25 0.43 -23.66
CA GLY A 145 9.52 0.78 -25.05
C GLY A 145 10.66 -0.01 -25.69
N PHE A 146 10.98 -1.18 -25.18
CA PHE A 146 11.99 -2.06 -25.76
C PHE A 146 11.36 -3.16 -26.62
N ALA A 147 12.12 -3.65 -27.59
CA ALA A 147 11.66 -4.73 -28.45
C ALA A 147 11.42 -6.02 -27.67
N GLY A 148 10.24 -6.62 -27.84
CA GLY A 148 9.87 -7.85 -27.14
C GLY A 148 9.20 -7.64 -25.78
N GLU A 149 8.85 -6.43 -25.42
CA GLU A 149 8.12 -6.13 -24.17
C GLU A 149 6.79 -6.88 -24.06
N ASP A 150 6.14 -7.17 -25.18
CA ASP A 150 4.86 -7.89 -25.24
C ASP A 150 5.01 -9.42 -25.41
N LEU A 151 6.22 -9.96 -25.32
CA LEU A 151 6.45 -11.40 -25.47
C LEU A 151 5.92 -12.17 -24.24
N PRO A 152 5.45 -13.42 -24.45
CA PRO A 152 5.09 -14.32 -23.36
C PRO A 152 6.23 -14.50 -22.37
N GLY A 153 5.96 -14.34 -21.07
CA GLY A 153 6.95 -14.43 -20.02
C GLY A 153 7.57 -13.09 -19.60
N VAL A 154 7.22 -12.00 -20.28
CA VAL A 154 7.48 -10.64 -19.80
C VAL A 154 6.29 -10.20 -18.96
N HIS A 155 6.57 -9.77 -17.73
CA HIS A 155 5.55 -9.43 -16.73
C HIS A 155 5.82 -8.04 -16.16
N ASP A 156 4.74 -7.29 -15.93
CA ASP A 156 4.83 -6.03 -15.17
C ASP A 156 5.14 -6.32 -13.71
N ALA A 157 6.07 -5.55 -13.16
CA ALA A 157 6.58 -5.76 -11.80
C ALA A 157 5.49 -5.69 -10.73
N LEU A 158 4.55 -4.75 -10.87
CA LEU A 158 3.51 -4.55 -9.86
C LEU A 158 2.48 -5.69 -9.89
N ASP A 159 2.10 -6.18 -11.07
CA ASP A 159 1.19 -7.33 -11.20
C ASP A 159 1.81 -8.59 -10.57
N PHE A 160 3.09 -8.84 -10.82
CA PHE A 160 3.82 -9.93 -10.19
C PHE A 160 3.83 -9.83 -8.66
N LEU A 161 4.12 -8.64 -8.12
CA LEU A 161 4.16 -8.42 -6.68
C LEU A 161 2.78 -8.53 -6.04
N ILE A 162 1.75 -7.93 -6.65
CA ILE A 162 0.37 -7.99 -6.16
C ILE A 162 -0.14 -9.44 -6.16
N ALA A 163 0.09 -10.18 -7.24
CA ALA A 163 -0.32 -11.58 -7.32
C ALA A 163 0.34 -12.43 -6.23
N ASN A 164 1.65 -12.23 -5.98
CA ASN A 164 2.38 -12.92 -4.92
C ASN A 164 1.84 -12.57 -3.53
N VAL A 165 1.58 -11.28 -3.27
CA VAL A 165 1.05 -10.84 -1.98
C VAL A 165 -0.37 -11.36 -1.77
N ASN A 166 -1.24 -11.31 -2.79
CA ASN A 166 -2.60 -11.83 -2.70
C ASN A 166 -2.62 -13.32 -2.37
N ARG A 167 -1.74 -14.12 -3.00
CA ARG A 167 -1.60 -15.55 -2.67
C ARG A 167 -1.20 -15.75 -1.21
N ASN A 168 -0.20 -15.02 -0.73
CA ASN A 168 0.27 -15.14 0.65
C ASN A 168 -0.77 -14.73 1.69
N LEU A 169 -1.64 -13.76 1.36
CA LEU A 169 -2.70 -13.26 2.24
C LEU A 169 -4.03 -14.03 2.09
N GLY A 170 -4.13 -14.96 1.15
CA GLY A 170 -5.38 -15.67 0.87
C GLY A 170 -6.44 -14.84 0.15
N PHE A 171 -6.03 -13.78 -0.54
CA PHE A 171 -6.91 -12.90 -1.35
C PHE A 171 -6.81 -13.19 -2.85
N GLU A 172 -6.19 -14.31 -3.22
CA GLU A 172 -6.06 -14.74 -4.62
C GLU A 172 -7.46 -14.95 -5.23
N LYS A 173 -7.73 -14.25 -6.34
CA LYS A 173 -9.00 -14.36 -7.06
C LYS A 173 -8.99 -15.51 -8.06
N SER A 174 -7.85 -15.74 -8.71
CA SER A 174 -7.63 -16.83 -9.65
C SER A 174 -6.20 -17.36 -9.50
N PRO A 175 -5.99 -18.69 -9.44
CA PRO A 175 -4.65 -19.29 -9.45
C PRO A 175 -3.81 -18.89 -10.68
N GLU A 176 -4.46 -18.52 -11.79
CA GLU A 176 -3.85 -18.15 -13.06
C GLU A 176 -3.17 -16.77 -12.99
N ASP A 177 -3.60 -15.91 -12.07
CA ASP A 177 -2.99 -14.60 -11.86
C ASP A 177 -1.58 -14.72 -11.26
N PHE A 178 -1.26 -15.84 -10.61
CA PHE A 178 0.01 -16.04 -9.95
C PHE A 178 1.11 -16.44 -10.93
N VAL A 179 2.18 -15.66 -10.96
CA VAL A 179 3.36 -15.96 -11.77
C VAL A 179 4.35 -16.77 -10.93
N ASP A 180 4.44 -18.08 -11.19
CA ASP A 180 5.37 -18.96 -10.50
C ASP A 180 6.78 -18.85 -11.09
N MET A 181 7.73 -18.44 -10.26
CA MET A 181 9.15 -18.28 -10.62
C MET A 181 10.00 -19.50 -10.24
N LYS A 182 9.42 -20.53 -9.61
CA LYS A 182 10.16 -21.72 -9.15
C LYS A 182 10.92 -22.39 -10.29
N GLY A 183 12.22 -22.58 -10.09
CA GLY A 183 13.10 -23.24 -11.06
C GLY A 183 13.43 -22.45 -12.32
N LYS A 184 12.83 -21.26 -12.51
CA LYS A 184 13.07 -20.43 -13.69
C LYS A 184 14.32 -19.56 -13.57
N LYS A 185 14.88 -19.16 -14.68
CA LYS A 185 15.90 -18.11 -14.79
C LYS A 185 15.20 -16.77 -15.00
N ILE A 186 15.37 -15.83 -14.10
CA ILE A 186 14.65 -14.56 -14.07
C ILE A 186 15.62 -13.43 -14.40
N VAL A 187 15.16 -12.51 -15.24
CA VAL A 187 15.83 -11.23 -15.50
C VAL A 187 14.88 -10.13 -15.04
N VAL A 188 15.35 -9.25 -14.17
CA VAL A 188 14.60 -8.08 -13.71
C VAL A 188 15.23 -6.84 -14.31
N LEU A 189 14.45 -6.07 -15.07
CA LEU A 189 14.89 -4.82 -15.67
C LEU A 189 14.64 -3.66 -14.72
N GLY A 190 15.70 -2.98 -14.31
CA GLY A 190 15.67 -1.85 -13.40
C GLY A 190 16.39 -2.10 -12.07
N GLY A 191 16.83 -1.03 -11.40
CA GLY A 191 17.62 -1.06 -10.16
C GLY A 191 16.94 -0.39 -8.96
N GLY A 192 15.68 0.06 -9.10
CA GLY A 192 14.94 0.71 -8.03
C GLY A 192 14.36 -0.26 -6.99
N ASP A 193 13.67 0.27 -5.99
CA ASP A 193 13.08 -0.51 -4.89
C ASP A 193 12.13 -1.61 -5.38
N THR A 194 11.29 -1.31 -6.38
CA THR A 194 10.37 -2.27 -6.98
C THR A 194 11.11 -3.44 -7.63
N ALA A 195 12.20 -3.16 -8.37
CA ALA A 195 13.03 -4.20 -8.96
C ALA A 195 13.68 -5.08 -7.89
N MET A 196 14.15 -4.49 -6.78
CA MET A 196 14.69 -5.24 -5.63
C MET A 196 13.63 -6.09 -4.96
N ASP A 197 12.40 -5.64 -4.89
CA ASP A 197 11.28 -6.43 -4.36
C ASP A 197 10.96 -7.61 -5.27
N CYS A 198 10.98 -7.43 -6.60
CA CYS A 198 10.86 -8.51 -7.57
C CYS A 198 11.99 -9.54 -7.45
N ASN A 199 13.24 -9.09 -7.35
CA ASN A 199 14.39 -9.97 -7.15
C ASN A 199 14.23 -10.83 -5.90
N ARG A 200 13.93 -10.22 -4.77
CA ARG A 200 13.77 -10.91 -3.48
C ARG A 200 12.57 -11.86 -3.46
N THR A 201 11.46 -11.47 -4.10
CA THR A 201 10.27 -12.31 -4.23
C THR A 201 10.57 -13.53 -5.11
N SER A 202 11.22 -13.34 -6.26
CA SER A 202 11.62 -14.44 -7.15
C SER A 202 12.54 -15.45 -6.47
N ILE A 203 13.52 -14.98 -5.69
CA ILE A 203 14.41 -15.84 -4.90
C ILE A 203 13.60 -16.65 -3.88
N ARG A 204 12.66 -16.03 -3.17
CA ARG A 204 11.81 -16.71 -2.17
C ARG A 204 10.86 -17.73 -2.79
N GLN A 205 10.42 -17.51 -4.01
CA GLN A 205 9.65 -18.49 -4.76
C GLN A 205 10.51 -19.68 -5.27
N GLY A 206 11.83 -19.63 -5.13
CA GLY A 206 12.75 -20.70 -5.55
C GLY A 206 13.18 -20.60 -7.01
N ALA A 207 13.35 -19.40 -7.55
CA ALA A 207 13.94 -19.19 -8.86
C ALA A 207 15.35 -19.81 -8.95
N LYS A 208 15.69 -20.40 -10.10
CA LYS A 208 17.02 -21.00 -10.34
C LYS A 208 18.13 -19.96 -10.35
N SER A 209 17.87 -18.80 -10.91
CA SER A 209 18.74 -17.63 -10.89
C SER A 209 17.93 -16.37 -11.09
N VAL A 210 18.40 -15.27 -10.50
CA VAL A 210 17.83 -13.94 -10.68
C VAL A 210 18.95 -12.98 -11.06
N THR A 211 18.79 -12.32 -12.21
CA THR A 211 19.73 -11.32 -12.73
C THR A 211 19.03 -9.97 -12.77
N CYS A 212 19.66 -8.95 -12.19
CA CYS A 212 19.18 -7.57 -12.26
C CYS A 212 19.95 -6.84 -13.37
N ALA A 213 19.25 -6.33 -14.37
CA ALA A 213 19.81 -5.54 -15.45
C ALA A 213 19.45 -4.07 -15.27
N ILE A 214 20.46 -3.20 -15.24
CA ILE A 214 20.31 -1.76 -15.03
C ILE A 214 20.91 -1.06 -16.25
N SER A 215 20.15 -0.12 -16.83
CA SER A 215 20.71 0.76 -17.86
C SER A 215 21.75 1.69 -17.24
N SER A 216 22.89 1.82 -17.87
CA SER A 216 23.95 2.79 -17.52
C SER A 216 23.50 4.20 -17.84
#